data_de201bd7397c90f1a770824e7cf67711
#
_entry.id   de201bd7397c90f1a770824e7cf67711
#
_cell.length_a   1.000
_cell.length_b   1.000
_cell.length_c   1.000
_cell.angle_alpha   90.00
_cell.angle_beta   90.00
_cell.angle_gamma   90.00
#
_symmetry.space_group_name_H-M   'P 1'
#
loop_
_entity.id
_entity.type
_entity.pdbx_description
1 polymer ?
#
loop_
_entity_poly.entity_id
_entity_poly.type
_entity_poly.pdbx_seq_one_letter_code
_entity_poly.pdbx_strand_id
1 'polypeptide(L)'
;MNKKAYPLALLSLLSALPSKAQSAADTLSYTATTAYRPDTLSNAQKTNQLLLQGALSAAPLVGIGVMQNIHNEQIRTIRYGHYPHFRHHYDDYLQFAPLAAQLGLRFAGVEGTSKSPWQVLTADVAATATMLAVTSAIKYTARVRRPDGSSRNSFPSGHTAMAFTSATLLSLEYGERYPWLPPVSYGLASITGLGRILNNRHWIGDVVTGAGLGILSGHIGYWISDRLFGSTGRQLKYYNEEPTPHLRLYAPITLSATPSQGEGTWSLQGRHAALGVEYTPPQWPLYLKGNVGLSTFRGQEGGDGLGRSAQDRYLSLRLGLGRDLRLWRGFHISASASAALRKHVGRTTTFPAHEPALYMPASSVGMGIELAPRWRFTKELGLRLPLGLDYYPSSYHLTTPQRTYGLSPVSFYGGTALEVYL
;
A
#
# COMPACT_ATOMS: atom_id res chain seq x y z
N MET A 1 31.53 31.30 -11.12
CA MET A 1 31.86 30.23 -12.08
C MET A 1 30.86 29.12 -11.97
N ASN A 2 30.22 28.85 -13.05
CA ASN A 2 29.14 27.94 -13.38
C ASN A 2 28.87 26.69 -12.48
N LYS A 3 27.73 26.73 -11.77
CA LYS A 3 27.07 25.54 -11.18
C LYS A 3 25.60 25.45 -11.65
N LYS A 4 25.36 25.26 -12.95
CA LYS A 4 24.00 25.15 -13.50
C LYS A 4 23.92 24.11 -14.61
N ALA A 5 24.27 22.83 -14.35
CA ALA A 5 24.20 21.85 -15.44
C ALA A 5 23.78 20.40 -15.05
N TYR A 6 23.18 20.16 -13.88
CA TYR A 6 22.89 18.77 -13.48
C TYR A 6 21.44 18.24 -13.60
N PRO A 7 20.37 19.02 -13.81
CA PRO A 7 19.04 18.41 -13.90
C PRO A 7 18.66 17.89 -15.29
N LEU A 8 19.31 18.32 -16.37
CA LEU A 8 18.96 17.90 -17.74
C LEU A 8 19.56 16.55 -18.16
N ALA A 9 20.66 16.14 -17.55
CA ALA A 9 21.31 14.87 -17.87
C ALA A 9 20.54 13.63 -17.40
N LEU A 10 19.65 13.74 -16.39
CA LEU A 10 18.86 12.62 -15.90
C LEU A 10 17.63 12.31 -16.78
N LEU A 11 17.05 13.33 -17.42
CA LEU A 11 15.96 13.12 -18.37
C LEU A 11 16.42 12.38 -19.64
N SER A 12 17.68 12.60 -20.06
CA SER A 12 18.27 11.89 -21.20
C SER A 12 18.61 10.43 -20.91
N LEU A 13 18.83 10.05 -19.65
CA LEU A 13 19.05 8.65 -19.25
C LEU A 13 17.77 7.80 -19.30
N LEU A 14 16.59 8.39 -19.10
CA LEU A 14 15.31 7.71 -19.22
C LEU A 14 14.90 7.44 -20.68
N SER A 15 15.41 8.23 -21.63
CA SER A 15 15.17 8.05 -23.07
C SER A 15 16.19 7.16 -23.76
N ALA A 16 17.33 6.88 -23.13
CA ALA A 16 18.48 6.20 -23.71
C ALA A 16 18.62 4.70 -23.33
N LEU A 17 17.59 4.07 -22.76
CA LEU A 17 17.57 2.62 -22.61
C LEU A 17 17.40 2.00 -24.02
N PRO A 18 18.40 1.24 -24.51
CA PRO A 18 18.39 0.79 -25.89
C PRO A 18 17.22 -0.18 -26.12
N SER A 19 16.56 -0.04 -27.27
CA SER A 19 15.53 -0.95 -27.79
C SER A 19 15.96 -2.43 -27.81
N LYS A 20 17.25 -2.71 -27.77
CA LYS A 20 17.84 -4.04 -27.64
C LYS A 20 17.62 -4.71 -26.28
N ALA A 21 17.47 -3.95 -25.18
CA ALA A 21 17.15 -4.53 -23.88
C ALA A 21 15.70 -5.01 -23.83
N GLN A 22 14.82 -4.35 -24.54
CA GLN A 22 13.41 -4.74 -24.68
C GLN A 22 13.28 -6.01 -25.54
N SER A 23 14.04 -6.11 -26.64
CA SER A 23 14.10 -7.30 -27.49
C SER A 23 14.66 -8.52 -26.76
N ALA A 24 15.67 -8.36 -25.90
CA ALA A 24 16.23 -9.47 -25.10
C ALA A 24 15.26 -9.90 -23.98
N ALA A 25 14.53 -8.98 -23.35
CA ALA A 25 13.51 -9.29 -22.36
C ALA A 25 12.30 -9.98 -23.02
N ASP A 26 11.90 -9.54 -24.20
CA ASP A 26 10.83 -10.15 -24.98
C ASP A 26 11.24 -11.55 -25.48
N THR A 27 12.51 -11.76 -25.86
CA THR A 27 13.01 -13.09 -26.29
C THR A 27 13.12 -14.05 -25.10
N LEU A 28 13.54 -13.59 -23.92
CA LEU A 28 13.56 -14.38 -22.69
C LEU A 28 12.14 -14.70 -22.18
N SER A 29 11.16 -13.81 -22.41
CA SER A 29 9.77 -14.07 -22.05
C SER A 29 9.09 -15.05 -23.00
N TYR A 30 9.49 -15.06 -24.27
CA TYR A 30 8.88 -15.93 -25.29
C TYR A 30 9.31 -17.41 -25.17
N THR A 31 10.53 -17.68 -24.72
CA THR A 31 11.02 -19.06 -24.53
C THR A 31 10.56 -19.72 -23.24
N ALA A 32 10.06 -18.95 -22.26
CA ALA A 32 9.47 -19.48 -21.01
C ALA A 32 7.95 -19.71 -21.08
N THR A 33 7.30 -19.35 -22.19
CA THR A 33 5.87 -19.58 -22.41
C THR A 33 5.63 -20.90 -23.11
N THR A 34 5.76 -22.03 -22.42
CA THR A 34 4.81 -23.12 -22.68
C THR A 34 3.43 -22.52 -22.42
N ALA A 35 2.69 -22.28 -23.49
CA ALA A 35 1.37 -21.69 -23.46
C ALA A 35 0.52 -22.47 -22.45
N TYR A 36 0.27 -21.88 -21.28
CA TYR A 36 -0.64 -22.41 -20.29
C TYR A 36 -2.04 -22.40 -20.92
N ARG A 37 -2.55 -23.58 -21.27
CA ARG A 37 -3.93 -23.76 -21.75
C ARG A 37 -4.77 -24.17 -20.52
N PRO A 38 -5.58 -23.25 -19.93
CA PRO A 38 -6.42 -23.56 -18.77
C PRO A 38 -7.41 -24.70 -19.03
N ASP A 39 -7.78 -24.94 -20.28
CA ASP A 39 -8.74 -25.95 -20.70
C ASP A 39 -8.22 -27.40 -20.57
N THR A 40 -6.91 -27.60 -20.45
CA THR A 40 -6.29 -28.95 -20.34
C THR A 40 -6.11 -29.40 -18.90
N LEU A 41 -6.39 -28.56 -17.90
CA LEU A 41 -6.19 -28.92 -16.51
C LEU A 41 -7.34 -29.74 -15.95
N SER A 42 -6.99 -30.78 -15.17
CA SER A 42 -7.97 -31.51 -14.37
C SER A 42 -8.61 -30.61 -13.30
N ASN A 43 -9.80 -31.00 -12.81
CA ASN A 43 -10.49 -30.27 -11.75
C ASN A 43 -9.63 -30.15 -10.48
N ALA A 44 -8.87 -31.18 -10.12
CA ALA A 44 -7.96 -31.14 -8.98
C ALA A 44 -6.82 -30.13 -9.18
N GLN A 45 -6.27 -30.01 -10.38
CA GLN A 45 -5.25 -29.03 -10.69
C GLN A 45 -5.82 -27.61 -10.64
N LYS A 46 -7.02 -27.36 -11.18
CA LYS A 46 -7.70 -26.04 -11.10
C LYS A 46 -7.94 -25.63 -9.65
N THR A 47 -8.42 -26.55 -8.81
CA THR A 47 -8.66 -26.30 -7.38
C THR A 47 -7.36 -26.00 -6.63
N ASN A 48 -6.27 -26.73 -6.90
CA ASN A 48 -4.98 -26.46 -6.26
C ASN A 48 -4.35 -25.13 -6.71
N GLN A 49 -4.58 -24.71 -7.95
CA GLN A 49 -4.15 -23.39 -8.42
C GLN A 49 -4.87 -22.25 -7.70
N LEU A 50 -6.16 -22.43 -7.39
CA LEU A 50 -6.91 -21.45 -6.60
C LEU A 50 -6.24 -21.22 -5.22
N LEU A 51 -5.84 -22.31 -4.55
CA LEU A 51 -5.13 -22.21 -3.27
C LEU A 51 -3.74 -21.56 -3.43
N LEU A 52 -2.99 -21.95 -4.46
CA LEU A 52 -1.69 -21.36 -4.74
C LEU A 52 -1.79 -19.84 -5.01
N GLN A 53 -2.79 -19.41 -5.77
CA GLN A 53 -3.06 -18.00 -6.00
C GLN A 53 -3.33 -17.25 -4.70
N GLY A 54 -4.17 -17.81 -3.82
CA GLY A 54 -4.43 -17.25 -2.50
C GLY A 54 -3.15 -17.12 -1.67
N ALA A 55 -2.31 -18.15 -1.65
CA ALA A 55 -1.03 -18.14 -0.93
C ALA A 55 -0.05 -17.09 -1.48
N LEU A 56 0.10 -17.02 -2.80
CA LEU A 56 0.97 -16.03 -3.47
C LEU A 56 0.48 -14.58 -3.27
N SER A 57 -0.83 -14.38 -3.17
CA SER A 57 -1.41 -13.07 -2.88
C SER A 57 -1.24 -12.65 -1.41
N ALA A 58 -1.36 -13.60 -0.49
CA ALA A 58 -1.31 -13.38 0.95
C ALA A 58 0.12 -13.23 1.48
N ALA A 59 1.07 -14.03 0.98
CA ALA A 59 2.42 -14.10 1.54
C ALA A 59 3.16 -12.76 1.57
N PRO A 60 3.16 -11.93 0.51
CA PRO A 60 3.77 -10.60 0.56
C PRO A 60 3.13 -9.69 1.61
N LEU A 61 1.79 -9.70 1.70
CA LEU A 61 1.06 -8.87 2.68
C LEU A 61 1.38 -9.30 4.11
N VAL A 62 1.38 -10.59 4.39
CA VAL A 62 1.74 -11.13 5.70
C VAL A 62 3.19 -10.78 6.04
N GLY A 63 4.12 -11.00 5.12
CA GLY A 63 5.54 -10.71 5.31
C GLY A 63 5.79 -9.23 5.62
N ILE A 64 5.22 -8.33 4.81
CA ILE A 64 5.34 -6.88 5.03
C ILE A 64 4.64 -6.45 6.30
N GLY A 65 3.45 -6.97 6.59
CA GLY A 65 2.73 -6.65 7.81
C GLY A 65 3.53 -7.02 9.06
N VAL A 66 4.21 -8.16 9.07
CA VAL A 66 5.11 -8.56 10.16
C VAL A 66 6.30 -7.60 10.24
N MET A 67 6.93 -7.23 9.12
CA MET A 67 8.03 -6.27 9.08
C MET A 67 7.63 -4.87 9.54
N GLN A 68 6.41 -4.41 9.20
CA GLN A 68 5.89 -3.10 9.60
C GLN A 68 5.68 -2.95 11.12
N ASN A 69 5.61 -4.03 11.88
CA ASN A 69 5.55 -3.96 13.34
C ASN A 69 6.76 -3.24 13.96
N ILE A 70 7.89 -3.18 13.25
CA ILE A 70 9.10 -2.43 13.67
C ILE A 70 8.87 -0.90 13.63
N HIS A 71 7.92 -0.41 12.80
CA HIS A 71 7.67 1.02 12.54
C HIS A 71 6.33 1.55 13.06
N ASN A 72 5.62 0.79 13.86
CA ASN A 72 4.27 1.08 14.33
C ASN A 72 4.11 2.44 15.04
N GLU A 73 5.07 2.83 15.89
CA GLU A 73 5.01 4.10 16.64
C GLU A 73 5.04 5.33 15.73
N GLN A 74 5.62 5.20 14.55
CA GLN A 74 5.75 6.30 13.60
C GLN A 74 4.40 6.69 13.00
N ILE A 75 3.57 5.72 12.64
CA ILE A 75 2.23 5.92 12.07
C ILE A 75 1.26 6.42 13.14
N ARG A 76 1.39 5.90 14.36
CA ARG A 76 0.65 6.41 15.52
C ARG A 76 0.89 7.90 15.72
N THR A 77 2.11 8.38 15.56
CA THR A 77 2.44 9.82 15.70
C THR A 77 1.76 10.66 14.63
N ILE A 78 1.71 10.21 13.36
CA ILE A 78 0.98 10.88 12.27
C ILE A 78 -0.50 10.98 12.63
N ARG A 79 -1.11 9.88 13.07
CA ARG A 79 -2.51 9.82 13.49
C ARG A 79 -2.80 10.80 14.60
N TYR A 80 -2.02 10.81 15.68
CA TYR A 80 -2.21 11.74 16.79
C TYR A 80 -2.03 13.19 16.38
N GLY A 81 -1.11 13.48 15.45
CA GLY A 81 -0.89 14.85 14.99
C GLY A 81 -2.03 15.39 14.13
N HIS A 82 -2.76 14.56 13.40
CA HIS A 82 -3.77 15.01 12.45
C HIS A 82 -5.20 14.68 12.84
N TYR A 83 -5.43 13.54 13.49
CA TYR A 83 -6.76 13.02 13.82
C TYR A 83 -6.85 12.54 15.28
N PRO A 84 -6.52 13.36 16.31
CA PRO A 84 -6.46 12.93 17.70
C PRO A 84 -7.79 12.41 18.25
N HIS A 85 -8.91 12.96 17.76
CA HIS A 85 -10.26 12.67 18.24
C HIS A 85 -11.08 11.77 17.32
N PHE A 86 -10.45 11.15 16.30
CA PHE A 86 -11.18 10.25 15.39
C PHE A 86 -11.67 9.02 16.15
N ARG A 87 -12.99 8.85 16.21
CA ARG A 87 -13.69 7.70 16.82
C ARG A 87 -14.99 7.44 16.06
N HIS A 88 -14.96 6.45 15.19
CA HIS A 88 -16.10 6.05 14.38
C HIS A 88 -16.25 4.53 14.39
N HIS A 89 -17.48 4.04 14.23
CA HIS A 89 -17.83 2.62 14.31
C HIS A 89 -18.23 2.02 12.95
N TYR A 90 -18.08 2.75 11.85
CA TYR A 90 -18.45 2.26 10.53
C TYR A 90 -17.71 0.98 10.14
N ASP A 91 -16.48 0.82 10.59
CA ASP A 91 -15.61 -0.32 10.34
C ASP A 91 -16.11 -1.62 11.01
N ASP A 92 -16.94 -1.52 12.06
CA ASP A 92 -17.58 -2.67 12.70
C ASP A 92 -18.64 -3.31 11.78
N TYR A 93 -19.28 -2.55 10.90
CA TYR A 93 -20.31 -3.00 9.96
C TYR A 93 -19.75 -3.20 8.54
N LEU A 94 -18.90 -2.29 8.09
CA LEU A 94 -18.39 -2.28 6.72
C LEU A 94 -17.62 -3.55 6.36
N GLN A 95 -16.99 -4.21 7.34
CA GLN A 95 -16.29 -5.48 7.16
C GLN A 95 -17.17 -6.60 6.58
N PHE A 96 -18.48 -6.54 6.77
CA PHE A 96 -19.44 -7.53 6.28
C PHE A 96 -20.12 -7.13 4.97
N ALA A 97 -19.97 -5.88 4.52
CA ALA A 97 -20.71 -5.36 3.37
C ALA A 97 -20.50 -6.18 2.07
N PRO A 98 -19.27 -6.61 1.71
CA PRO A 98 -19.10 -7.45 0.52
C PRO A 98 -19.76 -8.83 0.67
N LEU A 99 -19.71 -9.46 1.84
CA LEU A 99 -20.37 -10.75 2.10
C LEU A 99 -21.90 -10.60 2.04
N ALA A 100 -22.44 -9.53 2.62
CA ALA A 100 -23.86 -9.24 2.53
C ALA A 100 -24.31 -9.01 1.09
N ALA A 101 -23.50 -8.33 0.28
CA ALA A 101 -23.75 -8.14 -1.15
C ALA A 101 -23.74 -9.49 -1.92
N GLN A 102 -22.77 -10.38 -1.62
CA GLN A 102 -22.71 -11.72 -2.20
C GLN A 102 -23.97 -12.53 -1.92
N LEU A 103 -24.37 -12.60 -0.64
CA LEU A 103 -25.57 -13.31 -0.24
C LEU A 103 -26.82 -12.67 -0.83
N GLY A 104 -26.92 -11.34 -0.83
CA GLY A 104 -28.03 -10.60 -1.44
C GLY A 104 -28.19 -10.89 -2.93
N LEU A 105 -27.11 -10.88 -3.71
CA LEU A 105 -27.12 -11.25 -5.12
C LEU A 105 -27.60 -12.69 -5.31
N ARG A 106 -27.14 -13.61 -4.47
CA ARG A 106 -27.55 -15.02 -4.54
C ARG A 106 -29.04 -15.21 -4.22
N PHE A 107 -29.55 -14.53 -3.19
CA PHE A 107 -30.97 -14.55 -2.83
C PHE A 107 -31.85 -13.92 -3.91
N ALA A 108 -31.34 -12.90 -4.59
CA ALA A 108 -32.02 -12.27 -5.74
C ALA A 108 -32.01 -13.14 -7.02
N GLY A 109 -31.48 -14.36 -6.95
CA GLY A 109 -31.42 -15.28 -8.09
C GLY A 109 -30.30 -14.95 -9.09
N VAL A 110 -29.37 -14.07 -8.75
CA VAL A 110 -28.23 -13.76 -9.62
C VAL A 110 -27.25 -14.93 -9.56
N GLU A 111 -27.05 -15.57 -10.69
CA GLU A 111 -26.08 -16.67 -10.81
C GLU A 111 -24.65 -16.16 -10.76
N GLY A 112 -23.84 -16.73 -9.88
CA GLY A 112 -22.42 -16.53 -9.80
C GLY A 112 -21.65 -17.68 -10.45
N THR A 113 -20.41 -17.87 -10.05
CA THR A 113 -19.55 -18.95 -10.54
C THR A 113 -19.94 -20.30 -9.94
N SER A 114 -20.48 -20.32 -8.72
CA SER A 114 -20.92 -21.53 -8.03
C SER A 114 -22.24 -22.06 -8.57
N LYS A 115 -22.31 -23.38 -8.79
CA LYS A 115 -23.48 -24.06 -9.37
C LYS A 115 -24.69 -24.16 -8.43
N SER A 116 -24.45 -24.12 -7.12
CA SER A 116 -25.50 -24.22 -6.12
C SER A 116 -25.32 -23.25 -4.94
N PRO A 117 -26.40 -22.86 -4.26
CA PRO A 117 -26.31 -22.05 -3.04
C PRO A 117 -25.50 -22.73 -1.93
N TRP A 118 -25.55 -24.06 -1.85
CA TRP A 118 -24.80 -24.82 -0.86
C TRP A 118 -23.29 -24.73 -1.08
N GLN A 119 -22.86 -24.64 -2.32
CA GLN A 119 -21.44 -24.45 -2.65
C GLN A 119 -20.95 -23.08 -2.17
N VAL A 120 -21.73 -22.01 -2.36
CA VAL A 120 -21.44 -20.67 -1.84
C VAL A 120 -21.39 -20.68 -0.32
N LEU A 121 -22.43 -21.20 0.33
CA LEU A 121 -22.51 -21.25 1.80
C LEU A 121 -21.34 -22.03 2.42
N THR A 122 -20.97 -23.15 1.81
CA THR A 122 -19.82 -23.93 2.27
C THR A 122 -18.51 -23.13 2.15
N ALA A 123 -18.32 -22.38 1.05
CA ALA A 123 -17.16 -21.54 0.88
C ALA A 123 -17.12 -20.42 1.94
N ASP A 124 -18.25 -19.76 2.18
CA ASP A 124 -18.36 -18.66 3.15
C ASP A 124 -18.09 -19.12 4.58
N VAL A 125 -18.69 -20.24 4.99
CA VAL A 125 -18.51 -20.84 6.32
C VAL A 125 -17.05 -21.30 6.49
N ALA A 126 -16.49 -22.02 5.53
CA ALA A 126 -15.12 -22.52 5.60
C ALA A 126 -14.09 -21.37 5.61
N ALA A 127 -14.29 -20.33 4.78
CA ALA A 127 -13.44 -19.14 4.77
C ALA A 127 -13.47 -18.40 6.12
N THR A 128 -14.68 -18.15 6.64
CA THR A 128 -14.87 -17.43 7.90
C THR A 128 -14.29 -18.22 9.08
N ALA A 129 -14.55 -19.53 9.13
CA ALA A 129 -13.99 -20.40 10.17
C ALA A 129 -12.46 -20.44 10.12
N THR A 130 -11.87 -20.54 8.92
CA THR A 130 -10.40 -20.51 8.74
C THR A 130 -9.84 -19.18 9.21
N MET A 131 -10.43 -18.06 8.78
CA MET A 131 -10.01 -16.71 9.18
C MET A 131 -10.06 -16.55 10.70
N LEU A 132 -11.17 -16.94 11.35
CA LEU A 132 -11.33 -16.84 12.80
C LEU A 132 -10.32 -17.73 13.55
N ALA A 133 -10.12 -18.96 13.10
CA ALA A 133 -9.18 -19.88 13.73
C ALA A 133 -7.75 -19.36 13.65
N VAL A 134 -7.28 -18.97 12.44
CA VAL A 134 -5.91 -18.49 12.24
C VAL A 134 -5.66 -17.17 12.96
N THR A 135 -6.56 -16.19 12.82
CA THR A 135 -6.38 -14.89 13.49
C THR A 135 -6.42 -15.02 15.00
N SER A 136 -7.30 -15.89 15.56
CA SER A 136 -7.34 -16.13 17.01
C SER A 136 -6.08 -16.83 17.50
N ALA A 137 -5.62 -17.87 16.84
CA ALA A 137 -4.39 -18.57 17.19
C ALA A 137 -3.20 -17.61 17.26
N ILE A 138 -3.05 -16.75 16.24
CA ILE A 138 -1.96 -15.74 16.23
C ILE A 138 -2.14 -14.70 17.34
N LYS A 139 -3.36 -14.22 17.61
CA LYS A 139 -3.63 -13.26 18.69
C LYS A 139 -3.22 -13.80 20.08
N TYR A 140 -3.55 -15.06 20.35
CA TYR A 140 -3.24 -15.70 21.63
C TYR A 140 -1.74 -15.96 21.81
N THR A 141 -1.00 -16.17 20.73
CA THR A 141 0.44 -16.43 20.77
C THR A 141 1.26 -15.14 20.74
N ALA A 142 0.95 -14.21 19.83
CA ALA A 142 1.73 -13.00 19.63
C ALA A 142 1.55 -11.94 20.73
N ARG A 143 0.36 -11.84 21.33
CA ARG A 143 0.01 -10.95 22.47
C ARG A 143 0.46 -9.49 22.29
N VAL A 144 0.37 -8.96 21.08
CA VAL A 144 0.76 -7.58 20.76
C VAL A 144 -0.19 -6.59 21.41
N ARG A 145 0.34 -5.56 22.10
CA ARG A 145 -0.45 -4.51 22.72
C ARG A 145 -1.03 -3.57 21.66
N ARG A 146 -2.29 -3.17 21.83
CA ARG A 146 -2.96 -2.20 20.94
C ARG A 146 -2.34 -0.81 21.08
N PRO A 147 -2.44 0.03 20.02
CA PRO A 147 -1.97 1.42 20.07
C PRO A 147 -2.62 2.24 21.18
N ASP A 148 -3.92 2.02 21.45
CA ASP A 148 -4.70 2.67 22.53
C ASP A 148 -4.42 2.10 23.92
N GLY A 149 -3.63 1.02 24.01
CA GLY A 149 -3.30 0.38 25.28
C GLY A 149 -4.39 -0.51 25.88
N SER A 150 -5.58 -0.64 25.24
CA SER A 150 -6.78 -1.28 25.81
C SER A 150 -6.63 -2.80 26.03
N SER A 151 -5.80 -3.48 25.24
CA SER A 151 -5.65 -4.94 25.32
C SER A 151 -4.36 -5.43 24.64
N ARG A 152 -4.06 -6.74 24.79
CA ARG A 152 -2.90 -7.40 24.18
C ARG A 152 -3.29 -8.35 23.03
N ASN A 153 -4.29 -7.98 22.23
CA ASN A 153 -4.78 -8.79 21.10
C ASN A 153 -4.79 -7.99 19.78
N SER A 154 -3.79 -7.12 19.60
CA SER A 154 -3.73 -6.25 18.43
C SER A 154 -3.46 -7.02 17.14
N PHE A 155 -2.43 -7.89 17.13
CA PHE A 155 -1.95 -8.56 15.94
C PHE A 155 -2.55 -9.97 15.76
N PRO A 156 -3.03 -10.30 14.55
CA PRO A 156 -3.38 -9.45 13.43
C PRO A 156 -4.76 -8.77 13.60
N SER A 157 -5.14 -7.83 12.71
CA SER A 157 -6.45 -7.18 12.76
C SER A 157 -7.58 -8.12 12.29
N GLY A 158 -8.47 -8.51 13.20
CA GLY A 158 -9.60 -9.38 12.86
C GLY A 158 -10.64 -8.71 11.95
N HIS A 159 -10.96 -7.42 12.17
CA HIS A 159 -11.87 -6.66 11.30
C HIS A 159 -11.33 -6.55 9.86
N THR A 160 -10.04 -6.27 9.72
CA THR A 160 -9.43 -6.23 8.39
C THR A 160 -9.41 -7.62 7.75
N ALA A 161 -9.09 -8.67 8.51
CA ALA A 161 -9.13 -10.03 8.00
C ALA A 161 -10.54 -10.41 7.52
N MET A 162 -11.58 -10.09 8.29
CA MET A 162 -12.97 -10.32 7.89
C MET A 162 -13.36 -9.53 6.64
N ALA A 163 -13.01 -8.25 6.57
CA ALA A 163 -13.31 -7.40 5.42
C ALA A 163 -12.67 -7.93 4.13
N PHE A 164 -11.39 -8.34 4.19
CA PHE A 164 -10.70 -8.92 3.04
C PHE A 164 -11.17 -10.34 2.70
N THR A 165 -11.59 -11.14 3.70
CA THR A 165 -12.28 -12.42 3.45
C THR A 165 -13.58 -12.18 2.68
N SER A 166 -14.43 -11.27 3.16
CA SER A 166 -15.70 -10.91 2.52
C SER A 166 -15.51 -10.40 1.09
N ALA A 167 -14.51 -9.53 0.89
CA ALA A 167 -14.17 -9.00 -0.43
C ALA A 167 -13.69 -10.10 -1.38
N THR A 168 -12.86 -11.02 -0.90
CA THR A 168 -12.35 -12.15 -1.70
C THR A 168 -13.48 -13.10 -2.10
N LEU A 169 -14.38 -13.42 -1.17
CA LEU A 169 -15.53 -14.28 -1.44
C LEU A 169 -16.42 -13.69 -2.52
N LEU A 170 -16.82 -12.41 -2.40
CA LEU A 170 -17.60 -11.71 -3.42
C LEU A 170 -16.88 -11.67 -4.77
N SER A 171 -15.57 -11.39 -4.76
CA SER A 171 -14.77 -11.30 -5.97
C SER A 171 -14.64 -12.64 -6.70
N LEU A 172 -14.42 -13.73 -5.98
CA LEU A 172 -14.32 -15.07 -6.55
C LEU A 172 -15.67 -15.60 -7.07
N GLU A 173 -16.79 -15.15 -6.50
CA GLU A 173 -18.12 -15.57 -6.91
C GLU A 173 -18.66 -14.80 -8.10
N TYR A 174 -18.48 -13.47 -8.10
CA TYR A 174 -19.15 -12.56 -9.06
C TYR A 174 -18.22 -11.72 -9.91
N GLY A 175 -16.91 -11.72 -9.62
CA GLY A 175 -15.95 -10.82 -10.29
C GLY A 175 -15.79 -11.06 -11.79
N GLU A 176 -16.02 -12.28 -12.28
CA GLU A 176 -16.00 -12.54 -13.73
C GLU A 176 -17.22 -11.92 -14.42
N ARG A 177 -18.39 -12.00 -13.80
CA ARG A 177 -19.65 -11.46 -14.35
C ARG A 177 -19.73 -9.95 -14.21
N TYR A 178 -19.19 -9.40 -13.11
CA TYR A 178 -19.23 -7.99 -12.79
C TYR A 178 -17.82 -7.48 -12.44
N PRO A 179 -16.98 -7.17 -13.42
CA PRO A 179 -15.57 -6.83 -13.21
C PRO A 179 -15.30 -5.59 -12.31
N TRP A 180 -16.33 -4.77 -12.07
CA TRP A 180 -16.26 -3.62 -11.17
C TRP A 180 -16.43 -4.00 -9.68
N LEU A 181 -17.02 -5.16 -9.37
CA LEU A 181 -17.25 -5.59 -7.98
C LEU A 181 -15.95 -5.83 -7.20
N PRO A 182 -14.93 -6.54 -7.72
CA PRO A 182 -13.68 -6.74 -6.99
C PRO A 182 -13.00 -5.44 -6.56
N PRO A 183 -12.75 -4.44 -7.45
CA PRO A 183 -12.16 -3.17 -7.02
C PRO A 183 -12.98 -2.47 -5.92
N VAL A 184 -14.30 -2.44 -6.04
CA VAL A 184 -15.17 -1.83 -5.03
C VAL A 184 -15.09 -2.59 -3.71
N SER A 185 -15.18 -3.92 -3.72
CA SER A 185 -15.16 -4.74 -2.51
C SER A 185 -13.83 -4.64 -1.75
N TYR A 186 -12.70 -4.70 -2.46
CA TYR A 186 -11.38 -4.50 -1.86
C TYR A 186 -11.15 -3.04 -1.42
N GLY A 187 -11.75 -2.07 -2.10
CA GLY A 187 -11.80 -0.67 -1.67
C GLY A 187 -12.49 -0.53 -0.31
N LEU A 188 -13.68 -1.12 -0.13
CA LEU A 188 -14.40 -1.13 1.15
C LEU A 188 -13.60 -1.85 2.24
N ALA A 189 -12.96 -2.97 1.93
CA ALA A 189 -12.09 -3.68 2.86
C ALA A 189 -10.88 -2.82 3.30
N SER A 190 -10.30 -2.06 2.36
CA SER A 190 -9.20 -1.13 2.65
C SER A 190 -9.66 0.04 3.53
N ILE A 191 -10.86 0.59 3.30
CA ILE A 191 -11.47 1.62 4.15
C ILE A 191 -11.72 1.07 5.57
N THR A 192 -12.14 -0.19 5.70
CA THR A 192 -12.26 -0.86 7.01
C THR A 192 -10.90 -0.91 7.71
N GLY A 193 -9.85 -1.36 7.02
CA GLY A 193 -8.49 -1.40 7.58
C GLY A 193 -7.97 -0.03 8.00
N LEU A 194 -8.18 1.00 7.18
CA LEU A 194 -7.84 2.38 7.50
C LEU A 194 -8.60 2.86 8.74
N GLY A 195 -9.89 2.55 8.85
CA GLY A 195 -10.71 2.84 10.03
C GLY A 195 -10.10 2.29 11.32
N ARG A 196 -9.54 1.07 11.29
CA ARG A 196 -8.88 0.47 12.47
C ARG A 196 -7.64 1.25 12.91
N ILE A 197 -6.86 1.78 11.95
CA ILE A 197 -5.69 2.62 12.23
C ILE A 197 -6.14 3.98 12.80
N LEU A 198 -7.10 4.64 12.14
CA LEU A 198 -7.62 5.95 12.55
C LEU A 198 -8.31 5.88 13.90
N ASN A 199 -9.01 4.81 14.23
CA ASN A 199 -9.61 4.53 15.53
C ASN A 199 -8.58 4.15 16.61
N ASN A 200 -7.28 4.11 16.29
CA ASN A 200 -6.21 3.75 17.23
C ASN A 200 -6.34 2.34 17.81
N ARG A 201 -7.03 1.43 17.11
CA ARG A 201 -7.29 0.06 17.54
C ARG A 201 -6.24 -0.93 17.11
N HIS A 202 -5.62 -0.69 15.95
CA HIS A 202 -4.64 -1.57 15.34
C HIS A 202 -3.47 -0.79 14.77
N TRP A 203 -2.31 -1.44 14.77
CA TRP A 203 -1.13 -0.97 14.07
C TRP A 203 -1.26 -1.25 12.57
N ILE A 204 -0.48 -0.56 11.75
CA ILE A 204 -0.51 -0.80 10.30
C ILE A 204 -0.09 -2.23 9.95
N GLY A 205 0.91 -2.78 10.66
CA GLY A 205 1.33 -4.16 10.50
C GLY A 205 0.21 -5.17 10.76
N ASP A 206 -0.64 -4.90 11.78
CA ASP A 206 -1.82 -5.72 12.09
C ASP A 206 -2.82 -5.73 10.94
N VAL A 207 -3.02 -4.55 10.33
CA VAL A 207 -3.98 -4.33 9.23
C VAL A 207 -3.48 -5.03 7.96
N VAL A 208 -2.23 -4.83 7.58
CA VAL A 208 -1.65 -5.43 6.36
C VAL A 208 -1.59 -6.96 6.48
N THR A 209 -1.18 -7.48 7.64
CA THR A 209 -1.23 -8.94 7.90
C THR A 209 -2.66 -9.46 7.86
N GLY A 210 -3.61 -8.73 8.48
CA GLY A 210 -5.02 -9.07 8.44
C GLY A 210 -5.56 -9.18 7.02
N ALA A 211 -5.20 -8.23 6.15
CA ALA A 211 -5.60 -8.26 4.74
C ALA A 211 -5.09 -9.54 4.03
N GLY A 212 -3.82 -9.89 4.20
CA GLY A 212 -3.25 -11.12 3.62
C GLY A 212 -3.96 -12.38 4.14
N LEU A 213 -4.16 -12.50 5.45
CA LEU A 213 -4.87 -13.64 6.04
C LEU A 213 -6.32 -13.73 5.55
N GLY A 214 -7.00 -12.59 5.36
CA GLY A 214 -8.35 -12.55 4.82
C GLY A 214 -8.42 -13.06 3.39
N ILE A 215 -7.52 -12.62 2.51
CA ILE A 215 -7.43 -13.10 1.13
C ILE A 215 -7.19 -14.61 1.11
N LEU A 216 -6.23 -15.11 1.87
CA LEU A 216 -5.92 -16.53 1.93
C LEU A 216 -7.14 -17.35 2.40
N SER A 217 -7.83 -16.86 3.43
CA SER A 217 -9.02 -17.54 3.98
C SER A 217 -10.15 -17.64 2.97
N GLY A 218 -10.41 -16.60 2.18
CA GLY A 218 -11.40 -16.64 1.09
C GLY A 218 -11.06 -17.69 0.03
N HIS A 219 -9.79 -17.79 -0.37
CA HIS A 219 -9.33 -18.81 -1.31
C HIS A 219 -9.42 -20.22 -0.72
N ILE A 220 -9.09 -20.42 0.56
CA ILE A 220 -9.25 -21.70 1.27
C ILE A 220 -10.72 -22.11 1.31
N GLY A 221 -11.63 -21.17 1.57
CA GLY A 221 -13.06 -21.44 1.58
C GLY A 221 -13.56 -22.03 0.27
N TYR A 222 -13.22 -21.39 -0.85
CA TYR A 222 -13.58 -21.93 -2.17
C TYR A 222 -12.78 -23.16 -2.54
N TRP A 223 -11.56 -23.32 -2.09
CA TRP A 223 -10.80 -24.57 -2.28
C TRP A 223 -11.48 -25.75 -1.60
N ILE A 224 -11.97 -25.58 -0.36
CA ILE A 224 -12.74 -26.60 0.36
C ILE A 224 -14.06 -26.89 -0.37
N SER A 225 -14.79 -25.85 -0.74
CA SER A 225 -16.06 -25.99 -1.44
C SER A 225 -15.92 -26.73 -2.77
N ASP A 226 -14.91 -26.38 -3.57
CA ASP A 226 -14.64 -27.02 -4.86
C ASP A 226 -14.18 -28.49 -4.71
N ARG A 227 -13.58 -28.85 -3.56
CA ARG A 227 -13.24 -30.24 -3.24
C ARG A 227 -14.46 -31.06 -2.92
N LEU A 228 -15.46 -30.47 -2.28
CA LEU A 228 -16.68 -31.17 -1.85
C LEU A 228 -17.72 -31.28 -2.97
N PHE A 229 -17.89 -30.23 -3.77
CA PHE A 229 -18.94 -30.11 -4.79
C PHE A 229 -18.44 -30.27 -6.23
N GLY A 230 -17.14 -30.41 -6.41
CA GLY A 230 -16.50 -30.35 -7.73
C GLY A 230 -16.12 -28.92 -8.16
N SER A 231 -15.04 -28.81 -8.90
CA SER A 231 -14.56 -27.52 -9.40
C SER A 231 -15.57 -26.90 -10.36
N THR A 232 -15.85 -25.62 -10.15
CA THR A 232 -16.73 -24.82 -11.03
C THR A 232 -16.02 -24.29 -12.26
N GLY A 233 -14.73 -24.56 -12.40
CA GLY A 233 -13.93 -24.01 -13.49
C GLY A 233 -13.70 -22.50 -13.35
N ARG A 234 -13.74 -21.96 -12.09
CA ARG A 234 -13.31 -20.58 -11.83
C ARG A 234 -12.03 -20.35 -12.57
N GLN A 235 -12.14 -19.51 -13.60
CA GLN A 235 -10.98 -19.27 -14.44
C GLN A 235 -10.02 -18.42 -13.63
N LEU A 236 -8.95 -19.08 -13.22
CA LEU A 236 -7.75 -18.40 -12.78
C LEU A 236 -7.17 -17.73 -14.02
N LYS A 237 -7.76 -16.61 -14.45
CA LYS A 237 -7.17 -15.79 -15.51
C LYS A 237 -5.84 -15.31 -14.99
N TYR A 238 -4.80 -16.04 -15.33
CA TYR A 238 -3.44 -15.61 -15.07
C TYR A 238 -3.17 -14.30 -15.79
N TYR A 239 -2.42 -13.43 -15.16
CA TYR A 239 -1.99 -12.09 -15.54
C TYR A 239 -1.28 -11.95 -16.89
N ASN A 240 -1.29 -12.96 -17.74
CA ASN A 240 -0.41 -13.02 -18.90
C ASN A 240 -0.84 -12.16 -20.09
N GLU A 241 -2.08 -11.73 -20.16
CA GLU A 241 -2.63 -11.08 -21.37
C GLU A 241 -3.47 -9.83 -21.06
N GLU A 242 -3.40 -9.29 -19.82
CA GLU A 242 -4.21 -8.12 -19.55
C GLU A 242 -3.50 -6.83 -20.02
N PRO A 243 -4.24 -5.93 -20.68
CA PRO A 243 -3.75 -4.60 -20.94
C PRO A 243 -3.31 -3.96 -19.62
N THR A 244 -2.25 -3.18 -19.66
CA THR A 244 -1.84 -2.38 -18.50
C THR A 244 -3.05 -1.61 -18.01
N PRO A 245 -3.44 -1.74 -16.72
CA PRO A 245 -4.61 -1.05 -16.22
C PRO A 245 -4.45 0.44 -16.45
N HIS A 246 -5.46 1.05 -17.05
CA HIS A 246 -5.42 2.46 -17.39
C HIS A 246 -5.49 3.36 -16.15
N LEU A 247 -6.08 2.88 -15.07
CA LEU A 247 -6.23 3.62 -13.83
C LEU A 247 -5.76 2.79 -12.63
N ARG A 248 -4.96 3.40 -11.77
CA ARG A 248 -4.47 2.81 -10.51
C ARG A 248 -4.67 3.80 -9.38
N LEU A 249 -5.22 3.33 -8.28
CA LEU A 249 -5.26 4.07 -7.02
C LEU A 249 -4.21 3.50 -6.10
N TYR A 250 -3.52 4.34 -5.33
CA TYR A 250 -2.51 3.87 -4.38
C TYR A 250 -2.47 4.73 -3.13
N ALA A 251 -2.12 4.11 -2.00
CA ALA A 251 -2.02 4.76 -0.71
C ALA A 251 -0.60 4.58 -0.14
N PRO A 252 0.35 5.46 -0.44
CA PRO A 252 1.72 5.36 0.05
C PRO A 252 1.83 5.85 1.48
N ILE A 253 2.60 5.10 2.27
CA ILE A 253 3.09 5.51 3.57
C ILE A 253 4.62 5.45 3.49
N THR A 254 5.26 6.60 3.59
CA THR A 254 6.71 6.72 3.43
C THR A 254 7.35 7.45 4.59
N LEU A 255 8.60 7.11 4.84
CA LEU A 255 9.49 7.79 5.77
C LEU A 255 10.54 8.52 4.95
N SER A 256 10.92 9.71 5.38
CA SER A 256 12.04 10.42 4.79
C SER A 256 13.08 10.81 5.84
N ALA A 257 14.32 10.86 5.40
CA ALA A 257 15.43 11.39 6.17
C ALA A 257 16.13 12.47 5.35
N THR A 258 16.41 13.59 6.01
CA THR A 258 17.14 14.70 5.42
C THR A 258 18.46 14.83 6.17
N PRO A 259 19.61 14.66 5.49
CA PRO A 259 20.91 14.81 6.11
C PRO A 259 21.16 16.24 6.62
N SER A 260 21.87 16.38 7.73
CA SER A 260 22.38 17.68 8.19
C SER A 260 23.49 18.19 7.27
N GLN A 261 23.60 19.49 7.11
CA GLN A 261 24.75 20.15 6.48
C GLN A 261 25.59 20.85 7.56
N GLY A 262 26.86 20.45 7.71
CA GLY A 262 27.81 21.05 8.66
C GLY A 262 27.99 20.30 9.97
N GLU A 263 28.74 20.87 10.89
CA GLU A 263 29.09 20.31 12.21
C GLU A 263 27.90 20.32 13.20
N GLY A 264 26.78 19.78 12.82
CA GLY A 264 25.57 19.73 13.66
C GLY A 264 25.02 18.32 13.75
N THR A 265 24.60 17.95 14.95
CA THR A 265 23.99 16.65 15.24
C THR A 265 22.46 16.59 14.97
N TRP A 266 21.94 17.51 14.17
CA TRP A 266 20.51 17.56 13.87
C TRP A 266 20.14 16.63 12.72
N SER A 267 19.10 15.88 12.91
CA SER A 267 18.44 15.11 11.85
C SER A 267 16.99 15.55 11.66
N LEU A 268 16.57 15.66 10.42
CA LEU A 268 15.16 15.89 10.08
C LEU A 268 14.57 14.60 9.54
N GLN A 269 13.59 14.06 10.27
CA GLN A 269 12.84 12.90 9.86
C GLN A 269 11.45 13.31 9.40
N GLY A 270 11.04 12.87 8.22
CA GLY A 270 9.72 13.08 7.67
C GLY A 270 8.90 11.79 7.66
N ARG A 271 7.60 11.95 7.84
CA ARG A 271 6.61 10.88 7.74
C ARG A 271 5.50 11.37 6.83
N HIS A 272 5.14 10.56 5.84
CA HIS A 272 4.21 10.95 4.81
C HIS A 272 3.16 9.86 4.64
N ALA A 273 1.90 10.27 4.56
CA ALA A 273 0.79 9.43 4.16
C ALA A 273 0.01 10.15 3.08
N ALA A 274 -0.29 9.48 1.98
CA ALA A 274 -0.96 10.10 0.85
C ALA A 274 -2.00 9.16 0.22
N LEU A 275 -2.86 9.74 -0.60
CA LEU A 275 -3.69 9.03 -1.57
C LEU A 275 -3.28 9.50 -2.95
N GLY A 276 -3.09 8.58 -3.86
CA GLY A 276 -2.63 8.87 -5.19
C GLY A 276 -3.39 8.13 -6.27
N VAL A 277 -3.31 8.68 -7.46
CA VAL A 277 -3.85 8.14 -8.69
C VAL A 277 -2.77 8.14 -9.76
N GLU A 278 -2.74 7.06 -10.54
CA GLU A 278 -1.94 6.97 -11.75
C GLU A 278 -2.85 6.59 -12.91
N TYR A 279 -2.70 7.32 -14.00
CA TYR A 279 -3.45 7.10 -15.23
C TYR A 279 -2.48 6.89 -16.40
N THR A 280 -2.63 5.77 -17.08
CA THR A 280 -1.88 5.46 -18.30
C THR A 280 -2.80 5.69 -19.49
N PRO A 281 -2.62 6.79 -20.26
CA PRO A 281 -3.42 7.00 -21.47
C PRO A 281 -3.21 5.86 -22.47
N PRO A 282 -4.23 5.45 -23.22
CA PRO A 282 -4.06 4.45 -24.27
C PRO A 282 -2.95 4.83 -25.24
N GLN A 283 -2.09 3.86 -25.59
CA GLN A 283 -0.95 4.01 -26.50
C GLN A 283 0.21 4.89 -25.98
N TRP A 284 0.11 5.44 -24.76
CA TRP A 284 1.23 6.18 -24.17
C TRP A 284 2.19 5.22 -23.46
N PRO A 285 3.51 5.42 -23.61
CA PRO A 285 4.51 4.64 -22.87
C PRO A 285 4.69 5.13 -21.42
N LEU A 286 4.04 6.23 -21.04
CA LEU A 286 4.17 6.90 -19.75
C LEU A 286 2.81 6.97 -19.06
N TYR A 287 2.82 6.88 -17.74
CA TYR A 287 1.66 7.18 -16.91
C TYR A 287 1.76 8.58 -16.30
N LEU A 288 0.61 9.22 -16.11
CA LEU A 288 0.45 10.42 -15.30
C LEU A 288 0.28 10.00 -13.84
N LYS A 289 0.90 10.73 -12.92
CA LYS A 289 0.85 10.45 -11.48
C LYS A 289 0.43 11.69 -10.72
N GLY A 290 -0.53 11.54 -9.81
CA GLY A 290 -0.91 12.57 -8.87
C GLY A 290 -1.10 11.98 -7.47
N ASN A 291 -0.70 12.68 -6.42
CA ASN A 291 -1.08 12.35 -5.06
C ASN A 291 -1.25 13.59 -4.19
N VAL A 292 -2.13 13.45 -3.20
CA VAL A 292 -2.35 14.43 -2.13
C VAL A 292 -2.09 13.72 -0.81
N GLY A 293 -1.33 14.35 0.07
CA GLY A 293 -0.96 13.71 1.33
C GLY A 293 -0.65 14.68 2.45
N LEU A 294 -0.51 14.08 3.61
CA LEU A 294 -0.10 14.75 4.84
C LEU A 294 1.33 14.34 5.18
N SER A 295 2.13 15.32 5.52
CA SER A 295 3.53 15.13 5.90
C SER A 295 3.76 15.72 7.28
N THR A 296 4.50 15.00 8.11
CA THR A 296 4.96 15.48 9.41
C THR A 296 6.46 15.39 9.45
N PHE A 297 7.13 16.49 9.74
CA PHE A 297 8.58 16.53 9.89
C PHE A 297 8.92 16.74 11.35
N ARG A 298 9.89 15.97 11.84
CA ARG A 298 10.42 16.09 13.19
C ARG A 298 11.92 16.37 13.09
N GLY A 299 12.32 17.52 13.57
CA GLY A 299 13.72 17.83 13.85
C GLY A 299 14.10 17.30 15.23
N GLN A 300 15.24 16.61 15.31
CA GLN A 300 15.78 16.09 16.56
C GLN A 300 17.26 16.40 16.64
N GLU A 301 17.68 16.95 17.78
CA GLU A 301 19.10 17.12 18.12
C GLU A 301 19.66 15.78 18.58
N GLY A 302 20.80 15.36 18.02
CA GLY A 302 21.54 14.17 18.46
C GLY A 302 22.39 14.52 19.67
N GLY A 303 22.21 13.79 20.76
CA GLY A 303 22.92 13.93 22.03
C GLY A 303 22.06 13.51 23.21
N ASP A 304 22.66 13.24 24.31
CA ASP A 304 22.15 12.59 25.51
C ASP A 304 20.76 13.02 26.00
N GLY A 305 19.73 12.32 25.62
CA GLY A 305 18.51 12.07 26.38
C GLY A 305 17.50 13.21 26.63
N LEU A 306 17.87 14.48 26.49
CA LEU A 306 16.99 15.65 26.68
C LEU A 306 16.69 16.36 25.33
N GLY A 307 16.57 15.56 24.27
CA GLY A 307 16.46 16.03 22.89
C GLY A 307 15.30 17.00 22.67
N ARG A 308 15.65 18.21 22.25
CA ARG A 308 14.73 19.23 21.76
C ARG A 308 14.09 18.73 20.48
N SER A 309 12.78 18.79 20.36
CA SER A 309 12.10 18.36 19.13
C SER A 309 11.05 19.38 18.68
N ALA A 310 11.07 19.71 17.42
CA ALA A 310 10.03 20.48 16.73
C ALA A 310 9.31 19.58 15.72
N GLN A 311 8.01 19.71 15.64
CA GLN A 311 7.20 18.96 14.69
C GLN A 311 6.37 19.92 13.84
N ASP A 312 6.60 19.90 12.54
CA ASP A 312 5.87 20.66 11.54
C ASP A 312 5.01 19.75 10.66
N ARG A 313 3.82 20.23 10.30
CA ARG A 313 2.84 19.51 9.49
C ARG A 313 2.62 20.23 8.16
N TYR A 314 2.57 19.46 7.09
CA TYR A 314 2.37 19.95 5.72
C TYR A 314 1.28 19.16 5.03
N LEU A 315 0.47 19.88 4.25
CA LEU A 315 -0.28 19.31 3.13
C LEU A 315 0.64 19.24 1.92
N SER A 316 0.72 18.11 1.25
CA SER A 316 1.53 17.91 0.06
C SER A 316 0.68 17.57 -1.14
N LEU A 317 0.99 18.17 -2.28
CA LEU A 317 0.49 17.81 -3.60
C LEU A 317 1.68 17.41 -4.46
N ARG A 318 1.60 16.29 -5.16
CA ARG A 318 2.65 15.84 -6.06
C ARG A 318 2.04 15.46 -7.40
N LEU A 319 2.62 15.95 -8.48
CA LEU A 319 2.24 15.65 -9.87
C LEU A 319 3.47 15.21 -10.64
N GLY A 320 3.34 14.17 -11.47
CA GLY A 320 4.49 13.61 -12.15
C GLY A 320 4.14 12.71 -13.32
N LEU A 321 5.21 12.23 -13.93
CA LEU A 321 5.19 11.27 -15.03
C LEU A 321 6.06 10.08 -14.65
N GLY A 322 5.70 8.90 -15.14
CA GLY A 322 6.52 7.72 -14.92
C GLY A 322 6.33 6.67 -15.98
N ARG A 323 7.16 5.64 -15.90
CA ARG A 323 7.15 4.49 -16.78
C ARG A 323 7.25 3.20 -15.97
N ASP A 324 6.50 2.18 -16.39
CA ASP A 324 6.59 0.84 -15.85
C ASP A 324 7.50 -0.02 -16.74
N LEU A 325 8.44 -0.71 -16.10
CA LEU A 325 9.27 -1.74 -16.73
C LEU A 325 8.80 -3.10 -16.19
N ARG A 326 8.21 -3.91 -17.04
CA ARG A 326 7.80 -5.26 -16.68
C ARG A 326 9.04 -6.17 -16.66
N LEU A 327 9.29 -6.84 -15.54
CA LEU A 327 10.39 -7.79 -15.41
C LEU A 327 9.93 -9.23 -15.57
N TRP A 328 8.87 -9.62 -14.84
CA TRP A 328 8.21 -10.93 -15.00
C TRP A 328 6.74 -10.83 -14.57
N ARG A 329 6.03 -11.95 -14.56
CA ARG A 329 4.60 -12.03 -14.21
C ARG A 329 4.29 -11.31 -12.89
N GLY A 330 3.43 -10.30 -12.96
CA GLY A 330 2.97 -9.55 -11.79
C GLY A 330 4.04 -8.68 -11.12
N PHE A 331 5.30 -8.68 -11.59
CA PHE A 331 6.35 -7.85 -11.03
C PHE A 331 6.84 -6.81 -12.03
N HIS A 332 6.81 -5.54 -11.59
CA HIS A 332 7.19 -4.37 -12.36
C HIS A 332 8.15 -3.50 -11.55
N ILE A 333 8.97 -2.72 -12.21
CA ILE A 333 9.67 -1.59 -11.60
C ILE A 333 9.13 -0.33 -12.26
N SER A 334 8.62 0.59 -11.46
CA SER A 334 8.20 1.92 -11.90
C SER A 334 9.32 2.91 -11.64
N ALA A 335 9.60 3.73 -12.64
CA ALA A 335 10.43 4.91 -12.49
C ALA A 335 9.58 6.14 -12.75
N SER A 336 9.64 7.15 -11.87
CA SER A 336 8.86 8.38 -12.04
C SER A 336 9.63 9.62 -11.60
N ALA A 337 9.31 10.74 -12.25
CA ALA A 337 9.75 12.08 -11.85
C ALA A 337 8.51 12.93 -11.54
N SER A 338 8.58 13.77 -10.53
CA SER A 338 7.44 14.56 -10.06
C SER A 338 7.86 15.95 -9.56
N ALA A 339 6.97 16.93 -9.75
CA ALA A 339 6.98 18.18 -9.01
C ALA A 339 6.16 17.99 -7.74
N ALA A 340 6.58 18.61 -6.66
CA ALA A 340 5.92 18.54 -5.37
C ALA A 340 5.72 19.95 -4.79
N LEU A 341 4.52 20.20 -4.28
CA LEU A 341 4.17 21.40 -3.53
C LEU A 341 3.87 20.97 -2.09
N ARG A 342 4.47 21.66 -1.12
CA ARG A 342 4.17 21.51 0.31
C ARG A 342 3.64 22.83 0.86
N LYS A 343 2.55 22.77 1.61
CA LYS A 343 1.99 23.92 2.31
C LYS A 343 1.94 23.61 3.81
N HIS A 344 2.52 24.48 4.63
CA HIS A 344 2.51 24.34 6.08
C HIS A 344 1.08 24.46 6.63
N VAL A 345 0.70 23.56 7.50
CA VAL A 345 -0.65 23.47 8.09
C VAL A 345 -0.64 23.75 9.58
N GLY A 346 0.49 23.52 10.25
CA GLY A 346 0.60 23.78 11.67
C GLY A 346 1.90 23.28 12.28
N ARG A 347 2.26 23.87 13.41
CA ARG A 347 3.44 23.53 14.20
C ARG A 347 3.05 23.10 15.60
N THR A 348 3.73 22.09 16.14
CA THR A 348 3.69 21.73 17.53
C THR A 348 5.13 21.79 18.06
N THR A 349 5.40 22.69 19.01
CA THR A 349 6.71 22.81 19.64
C THR A 349 6.61 22.33 21.08
N THR A 350 7.63 21.61 21.53
CA THR A 350 7.83 21.20 22.93
C THR A 350 8.93 22.03 23.59
N PHE A 351 9.21 23.23 23.07
CA PHE A 351 10.23 24.11 23.61
C PHE A 351 9.68 25.17 24.57
N PRO A 352 10.44 25.57 25.59
CA PRO A 352 10.18 26.82 26.31
C PRO A 352 10.23 28.02 25.34
N ALA A 353 9.47 29.08 25.64
CA ALA A 353 9.23 30.21 24.74
C ALA A 353 10.48 31.01 24.28
N HIS A 354 11.66 30.72 24.79
CA HIS A 354 12.91 31.45 24.52
C HIS A 354 14.00 30.66 23.79
N GLU A 355 13.67 29.48 23.22
CA GLU A 355 14.65 28.62 22.58
C GLU A 355 14.45 28.43 21.07
N PRO A 356 15.49 27.94 20.36
CA PRO A 356 15.60 28.02 18.90
C PRO A 356 14.44 27.34 18.16
N ALA A 357 13.94 28.02 17.15
CA ALA A 357 12.89 27.52 16.29
C ALA A 357 13.49 26.87 15.04
N LEU A 358 13.03 25.65 14.74
CA LEU A 358 13.21 25.09 13.40
C LEU A 358 12.36 25.94 12.44
N TYR A 359 13.03 26.71 11.59
CA TYR A 359 12.34 27.48 10.56
C TYR A 359 12.12 26.60 9.34
N MET A 360 10.88 26.33 9.05
CA MET A 360 10.47 25.65 7.84
C MET A 360 9.61 26.62 7.02
N PRO A 361 9.79 26.71 5.70
CA PRO A 361 9.04 27.64 4.88
C PRO A 361 7.53 27.33 4.92
N ALA A 362 6.70 28.37 4.88
CA ALA A 362 5.23 28.23 4.86
C ALA A 362 4.73 27.47 3.63
N SER A 363 5.47 27.54 2.54
CA SER A 363 5.27 26.72 1.34
C SER A 363 6.61 26.42 0.70
N SER A 364 6.73 25.27 0.07
CA SER A 364 7.92 24.88 -0.66
C SER A 364 7.54 24.12 -1.93
N VAL A 365 8.23 24.47 -3.02
CA VAL A 365 8.15 23.74 -4.28
C VAL A 365 9.41 22.91 -4.42
N GLY A 366 9.27 21.67 -4.81
CA GLY A 366 10.37 20.75 -4.99
C GLY A 366 10.14 19.82 -6.17
N MET A 367 11.12 19.01 -6.43
CA MET A 367 11.04 17.94 -7.42
C MET A 367 11.55 16.63 -6.81
N GLY A 368 11.06 15.51 -7.31
CA GLY A 368 11.46 14.20 -6.79
C GLY A 368 11.54 13.16 -7.91
N ILE A 369 12.40 12.19 -7.67
CA ILE A 369 12.48 10.98 -8.47
C ILE A 369 12.16 9.79 -7.58
N GLU A 370 11.51 8.80 -8.16
CA GLU A 370 11.10 7.60 -7.44
C GLU A 370 11.33 6.36 -8.30
N LEU A 371 11.89 5.35 -7.69
CA LEU A 371 11.89 3.96 -8.17
C LEU A 371 10.99 3.15 -7.25
N ALA A 372 10.08 2.39 -7.83
CA ALA A 372 9.13 1.62 -7.05
C ALA A 372 8.98 0.21 -7.64
N PRO A 373 9.61 -0.80 -7.02
CA PRO A 373 9.21 -2.18 -7.24
C PRO A 373 7.73 -2.35 -6.92
N ARG A 374 7.02 -3.03 -7.83
CA ARG A 374 5.58 -3.31 -7.73
C ARG A 374 5.32 -4.78 -7.90
N TRP A 375 4.50 -5.29 -7.04
CA TRP A 375 4.03 -6.67 -7.13
C TRP A 375 2.51 -6.67 -7.21
N ARG A 376 1.98 -7.08 -8.37
CA ARG A 376 0.55 -7.29 -8.56
C ARG A 376 0.23 -8.75 -8.22
N PHE A 377 -0.60 -8.99 -7.21
CA PHE A 377 -0.92 -10.33 -6.74
C PHE A 377 -2.34 -10.78 -7.07
N THR A 378 -3.28 -9.85 -7.30
CA THR A 378 -4.57 -10.13 -7.95
C THR A 378 -4.75 -9.20 -9.14
N LYS A 379 -5.85 -9.33 -9.86
CA LYS A 379 -6.19 -8.40 -10.95
C LYS A 379 -6.35 -6.97 -10.44
N GLU A 380 -6.87 -6.86 -9.22
CA GLU A 380 -7.29 -5.60 -8.61
C GLU A 380 -6.32 -5.09 -7.57
N LEU A 381 -5.43 -5.94 -7.04
CA LEU A 381 -4.57 -5.56 -5.92
C LEU A 381 -3.10 -5.79 -6.21
N GLY A 382 -2.30 -4.86 -5.73
CA GLY A 382 -0.85 -4.92 -5.73
C GLY A 382 -0.22 -4.19 -4.56
N LEU A 383 1.06 -4.39 -4.45
CA LEU A 383 1.94 -3.73 -3.51
C LEU A 383 3.00 -2.96 -4.26
N ARG A 384 3.33 -1.79 -3.75
CA ARG A 384 4.39 -0.92 -4.23
C ARG A 384 5.34 -0.60 -3.09
N LEU A 385 6.63 -0.59 -3.38
CA LEU A 385 7.69 -0.18 -2.46
C LEU A 385 8.37 1.09 -3.01
N PRO A 386 7.80 2.29 -2.76
CA PRO A 386 8.41 3.54 -3.24
C PRO A 386 9.72 3.81 -2.53
N LEU A 387 10.76 4.08 -3.31
CA LEU A 387 12.08 4.54 -2.89
C LEU A 387 12.43 5.76 -3.71
N GLY A 388 12.81 6.87 -3.10
CA GLY A 388 13.05 8.06 -3.88
C GLY A 388 13.86 9.13 -3.18
N LEU A 389 14.09 10.17 -3.97
CA LEU A 389 14.80 11.39 -3.59
C LEU A 389 13.90 12.58 -3.87
N ASP A 390 13.78 13.48 -2.90
CA ASP A 390 13.14 14.77 -3.06
C ASP A 390 14.20 15.87 -2.94
N TYR A 391 14.13 16.86 -3.82
CA TYR A 391 14.91 18.08 -3.77
C TYR A 391 14.01 19.28 -3.58
N TYR A 392 14.23 20.03 -2.50
CA TYR A 392 13.55 21.28 -2.20
C TYR A 392 14.57 22.40 -2.13
N PRO A 393 14.60 23.34 -3.11
CA PRO A 393 15.58 24.44 -3.15
C PRO A 393 15.47 25.41 -1.98
N SER A 394 14.27 25.56 -1.38
CA SER A 394 14.08 26.31 -0.15
C SER A 394 14.67 25.50 1.02
N SER A 395 15.88 25.86 1.41
CA SER A 395 16.60 25.20 2.50
C SER A 395 15.86 25.36 3.82
N TYR A 396 15.75 24.27 4.54
CA TYR A 396 15.32 24.29 5.93
C TYR A 396 16.46 24.89 6.78
N HIS A 397 16.14 25.81 7.66
CA HIS A 397 17.10 26.40 8.58
C HIS A 397 16.66 26.13 10.02
N LEU A 398 17.58 25.60 10.81
CA LEU A 398 17.44 25.59 12.24
C LEU A 398 18.19 26.78 12.80
N THR A 399 17.49 27.73 13.38
CA THR A 399 18.10 28.89 14.01
C THR A 399 18.08 28.68 15.51
N THR A 400 19.26 28.60 16.12
CA THR A 400 19.44 28.67 17.56
C THR A 400 19.87 30.11 17.94
N PRO A 401 19.79 30.52 19.20
CA PRO A 401 20.28 31.82 19.62
C PRO A 401 21.76 32.05 19.31
N GLN A 402 22.51 30.97 19.10
CA GLN A 402 23.96 30.99 18.87
C GLN A 402 24.37 30.74 17.41
N ARG A 403 23.55 29.99 16.64
CA ARG A 403 23.89 29.60 15.24
C ARG A 403 22.66 29.26 14.41
N THR A 404 22.77 29.42 13.10
CA THR A 404 21.82 28.91 12.12
C THR A 404 22.43 27.71 11.39
N TYR A 405 21.76 26.57 11.43
CA TYR A 405 22.18 25.34 10.75
C TYR A 405 21.35 25.14 9.50
N GLY A 406 22.00 24.96 8.35
CA GLY A 406 21.35 24.56 7.11
C GLY A 406 21.11 23.03 7.10
N LEU A 407 19.94 22.62 6.62
CA LEU A 407 19.67 21.24 6.30
C LEU A 407 19.84 21.00 4.80
N SER A 408 20.16 19.77 4.42
CA SER A 408 20.28 19.41 3.01
C SER A 408 18.97 19.71 2.26
N PRO A 409 19.04 20.28 1.05
CA PRO A 409 17.86 20.39 0.20
C PRO A 409 17.38 19.03 -0.32
N VAL A 410 18.16 17.98 -0.16
CA VAL A 410 17.86 16.61 -0.59
C VAL A 410 17.38 15.77 0.59
N SER A 411 16.26 15.09 0.41
CA SER A 411 15.75 14.08 1.34
C SER A 411 15.57 12.76 0.62
N PHE A 412 15.94 11.67 1.31
CA PHE A 412 15.69 10.30 0.88
C PHE A 412 14.37 9.84 1.48
N TYR A 413 13.56 9.11 0.73
CA TYR A 413 12.36 8.48 1.28
C TYR A 413 12.19 7.04 0.83
N GLY A 414 11.52 6.27 1.65
CA GLY A 414 11.14 4.89 1.34
C GLY A 414 9.89 4.49 2.10
N GLY A 415 9.19 3.48 1.61
CA GLY A 415 7.98 3.02 2.26
C GLY A 415 7.22 1.94 1.51
N THR A 416 5.92 1.88 1.77
CA THR A 416 5.01 0.92 1.17
C THR A 416 3.74 1.60 0.69
N ALA A 417 3.12 1.05 -0.34
CA ALA A 417 1.79 1.47 -0.80
C ALA A 417 0.98 0.26 -1.23
N LEU A 418 -0.27 0.20 -0.81
CA LEU A 418 -1.25 -0.69 -1.40
C LEU A 418 -1.75 -0.05 -2.70
N GLU A 419 -1.87 -0.85 -3.75
CA GLU A 419 -2.38 -0.43 -5.04
C GLU A 419 -3.67 -1.16 -5.39
N VAL A 420 -4.63 -0.41 -5.94
CA VAL A 420 -5.87 -0.94 -6.52
C VAL A 420 -5.86 -0.62 -8.01
N TYR A 421 -6.04 -1.63 -8.83
CA TYR A 421 -6.06 -1.56 -10.29
C TYR A 421 -7.53 -1.54 -10.76
N LEU A 422 -7.90 -0.53 -11.57
CA LEU A 422 -9.25 -0.30 -12.08
C LEU A 422 -9.31 -0.42 -13.61
#